data_ce4806ba168b407582974fb395b52754
#
_entry.id   ce4806ba168b407582974fb395b52754
#
_cell.length_a   1.000
_cell.length_b   1.000
_cell.length_c   1.000
_cell.angle_alpha   90.00
_cell.angle_beta   90.00
_cell.angle_gamma   90.00
#
_symmetry.space_group_name_H-M   'P 1'
#
loop_
_entity.id
_entity.type
_entity.pdbx_description
1 polymer ?
#
loop_
_entity_poly.entity_id
_entity_poly.type
_entity_poly.pdbx_seq_one_letter_code
_entity_poly.pdbx_strand_id
1 'polypeptide(L)'
;MPAVSSPAYGYLRITNLPFDEALARLEAGLAKEGFGVLCRIDIQAKLKEKLGVEMPRYVILGACNPPLAHKGLQQEMNLGLLLPCNAVVYEHEGQVVVGAVDAAAMLSIVGNPAMEPMARDVNERLRRAVDSVA
;
A
#
# COMPACT_ATOMS: atom_id res chain seq x y z
N MET A 1 8.93 21.29 9.31
CA MET A 1 7.96 20.22 9.03
C MET A 1 8.46 18.94 9.63
N PRO A 2 7.67 18.30 10.47
CA PRO A 2 8.09 16.99 10.98
C PRO A 2 8.19 15.99 9.83
N ALA A 3 9.24 15.21 9.84
CA ALA A 3 9.37 14.10 8.90
C ALA A 3 8.28 13.06 9.19
N VAL A 4 7.73 12.44 8.15
CA VAL A 4 6.82 11.34 8.32
C VAL A 4 7.63 10.11 8.69
N SER A 5 7.32 9.52 9.86
CA SER A 5 7.94 8.29 10.30
C SER A 5 7.16 7.09 9.79
N SER A 6 7.84 6.11 9.23
CA SER A 6 7.21 4.85 8.86
C SER A 6 6.88 4.04 10.11
N PRO A 7 5.64 3.55 10.26
CA PRO A 7 5.33 2.61 11.34
C PRO A 7 5.96 1.25 11.06
N ALA A 8 5.96 0.36 12.07
CA ALA A 8 6.50 -0.99 11.90
C ALA A 8 5.84 -1.78 10.78
N TYR A 9 4.57 -1.47 10.46
CA TYR A 9 3.78 -2.18 9.47
C TYR A 9 3.68 -1.47 8.11
N GLY A 10 4.44 -0.39 7.91
CA GLY A 10 4.34 0.35 6.66
C GLY A 10 5.61 1.10 6.30
N TYR A 11 5.71 1.45 5.02
CA TYR A 11 6.79 2.26 4.47
C TYR A 11 6.17 3.53 3.87
N LEU A 12 6.47 4.68 4.47
CA LEU A 12 5.90 5.97 4.08
C LEU A 12 6.96 6.94 3.59
N ARG A 13 6.60 7.73 2.58
CA ARG A 13 7.44 8.82 2.07
C ARG A 13 6.58 10.04 1.77
N ILE A 14 7.15 11.23 2.00
CA ILE A 14 6.53 12.49 1.58
C ILE A 14 6.94 12.74 0.13
N THR A 15 6.00 13.25 -0.66
CA THR A 15 6.27 13.69 -2.03
C THR A 15 5.88 15.17 -2.18
N ASN A 16 6.57 15.87 -3.08
CA ASN A 16 6.23 17.24 -3.45
C ASN A 16 5.21 17.31 -4.60
N LEU A 17 4.79 16.16 -5.11
CA LEU A 17 3.82 16.10 -6.20
C LEU A 17 2.41 16.45 -5.70
N PRO A 18 1.58 17.05 -6.56
CA PRO A 18 0.14 17.16 -6.26
C PRO A 18 -0.47 15.79 -6.04
N PHE A 19 -1.54 15.73 -5.25
CA PHE A 19 -2.19 14.47 -4.85
C PHE A 19 -2.51 13.56 -6.04
N ASP A 20 -3.20 14.09 -7.05
CA ASP A 20 -3.62 13.25 -8.19
C ASP A 20 -2.43 12.73 -9.00
N GLU A 21 -1.37 13.52 -9.13
CA GLU A 21 -0.16 13.08 -9.79
C GLU A 21 0.58 12.01 -8.97
N ALA A 22 0.63 12.20 -7.66
CA ALA A 22 1.23 11.22 -6.76
C ALA A 22 0.49 9.89 -6.85
N LEU A 23 -0.84 9.93 -6.87
CA LEU A 23 -1.66 8.74 -7.00
C LEU A 23 -1.41 8.01 -8.32
N ALA A 24 -1.37 8.75 -9.43
CA ALA A 24 -1.10 8.17 -10.75
C ALA A 24 0.29 7.55 -10.82
N ARG A 25 1.29 8.20 -10.24
CA ARG A 25 2.66 7.67 -10.22
C ARG A 25 2.79 6.45 -9.33
N LEU A 26 2.08 6.40 -8.23
CA LEU A 26 2.08 5.22 -7.38
C LEU A 26 1.49 4.02 -8.13
N GLU A 27 0.36 4.22 -8.82
CA GLU A 27 -0.24 3.17 -9.64
C GLU A 27 0.71 2.69 -10.73
N ALA A 28 1.38 3.61 -11.41
CA ALA A 28 2.37 3.28 -12.44
C ALA A 28 3.57 2.51 -11.86
N GLY A 29 4.05 2.93 -10.69
CA GLY A 29 5.15 2.26 -10.00
C GLY A 29 4.78 0.85 -9.56
N LEU A 30 3.56 0.67 -9.05
CA LEU A 30 3.03 -0.65 -8.69
C LEU A 30 2.96 -1.56 -9.92
N ALA A 31 2.43 -1.05 -11.04
CA ALA A 31 2.35 -1.81 -12.30
C ALA A 31 3.73 -2.25 -12.77
N LYS A 32 4.72 -1.38 -12.65
CA LYS A 32 6.11 -1.69 -13.03
C LYS A 32 6.70 -2.83 -12.21
N GLU A 33 6.24 -2.99 -10.98
CA GLU A 33 6.68 -4.06 -10.08
C GLU A 33 5.77 -5.30 -10.15
N GLY A 34 4.88 -5.35 -11.13
CA GLY A 34 4.01 -6.50 -11.35
C GLY A 34 2.70 -6.49 -10.55
N PHE A 35 2.36 -5.37 -9.91
CA PHE A 35 1.11 -5.26 -9.16
C PHE A 35 0.01 -4.64 -10.01
N GLY A 36 -1.15 -5.29 -10.02
CA GLY A 36 -2.38 -4.70 -10.52
C GLY A 36 -3.16 -4.06 -9.39
N VAL A 37 -3.78 -2.93 -9.65
CA VAL A 37 -4.69 -2.28 -8.69
C VAL A 37 -6.07 -2.92 -8.84
N LEU A 38 -6.47 -3.69 -7.83
CA LEU A 38 -7.76 -4.40 -7.84
C LEU A 38 -8.90 -3.49 -7.42
N CYS A 39 -8.63 -2.54 -6.55
CA CYS A 39 -9.65 -1.61 -6.06
C CYS A 39 -9.00 -0.31 -5.61
N ARG A 40 -9.82 0.73 -5.66
CA ARG A 40 -9.47 2.06 -5.17
C ARG A 40 -10.56 2.50 -4.23
N ILE A 41 -10.18 2.84 -2.99
CA ILE A 41 -11.14 3.26 -1.97
C ILE A 41 -10.87 4.71 -1.62
N ASP A 42 -11.83 5.58 -1.91
CA ASP A 42 -11.77 6.99 -1.54
C ASP A 42 -12.36 7.15 -0.14
N ILE A 43 -11.50 7.18 0.86
CA ILE A 43 -11.92 7.25 2.28
C ILE A 43 -12.60 8.59 2.58
N GLN A 44 -12.08 9.69 2.02
CA GLN A 44 -12.68 11.01 2.21
C GLN A 44 -14.14 11.01 1.76
N ALA A 45 -14.40 10.50 0.55
CA ALA A 45 -15.75 10.44 0.00
C ALA A 45 -16.65 9.50 0.80
N LYS A 46 -16.12 8.36 1.22
CA LYS A 46 -16.90 7.36 1.96
C LYS A 46 -17.31 7.86 3.34
N LEU A 47 -16.42 8.52 4.04
CA LEU A 47 -16.74 9.02 5.38
C LEU A 47 -17.66 10.23 5.32
N LYS A 48 -17.55 11.05 4.28
CA LYS A 48 -18.49 12.13 4.06
C LYS A 48 -19.89 11.59 3.78
N GLU A 49 -19.98 10.59 2.92
CA GLU A 49 -21.26 9.96 2.57
C GLU A 49 -21.95 9.31 3.77
N LYS A 50 -21.17 8.56 4.56
CA LYS A 50 -21.73 7.73 5.65
C LYS A 50 -21.90 8.47 6.97
N LEU A 51 -21.01 9.42 7.27
CA LEU A 51 -20.97 10.09 8.57
C LEU A 51 -21.12 11.61 8.47
N GLY A 52 -21.08 12.18 7.26
CA GLY A 52 -21.12 13.63 7.07
C GLY A 52 -19.89 14.36 7.60
N VAL A 53 -18.78 13.66 7.85
CA VAL A 53 -17.56 14.28 8.36
C VAL A 53 -16.66 14.74 7.21
N GLU A 54 -15.90 15.81 7.46
CA GLU A 54 -14.88 16.29 6.56
C GLU A 54 -13.53 15.81 7.02
N MET A 55 -12.67 15.44 6.07
CA MET A 55 -11.29 15.04 6.34
C MET A 55 -10.41 15.34 5.12
N PRO A 56 -9.08 15.41 5.27
CA PRO A 56 -8.20 15.52 4.12
C PRO A 56 -8.34 14.33 3.18
N ARG A 57 -7.88 14.50 1.94
CA ARG A 57 -7.93 13.43 0.94
C ARG A 57 -7.17 12.20 1.41
N TYR A 58 -7.74 11.04 1.18
CA TYR A 58 -7.17 9.76 1.57
C TYR A 58 -7.67 8.68 0.62
N VAL A 59 -6.75 8.03 -0.11
CA VAL A 59 -7.09 6.95 -1.04
C VAL A 59 -6.29 5.71 -0.69
N ILE A 60 -6.97 4.57 -0.63
CA ILE A 60 -6.35 3.26 -0.46
C ILE A 60 -6.41 2.53 -1.80
N LEU A 61 -5.28 1.96 -2.20
CA LEU A 61 -5.18 1.09 -3.37
C LEU A 61 -4.98 -0.33 -2.89
N GLY A 62 -5.85 -1.25 -3.30
CA GLY A 62 -5.64 -2.67 -3.09
C GLY A 62 -4.81 -3.23 -4.23
N ALA A 63 -3.57 -3.59 -3.98
CA ALA A 63 -2.63 -4.05 -5.01
C ALA A 63 -2.39 -5.54 -4.92
N CYS A 64 -2.35 -6.21 -6.07
CA CYS A 64 -2.09 -7.64 -6.15
C CYS A 64 -1.05 -7.95 -7.21
N ASN A 65 -0.05 -8.76 -6.83
CA ASN A 65 0.88 -9.37 -7.76
C ASN A 65 0.40 -10.80 -7.98
N PRO A 66 -0.26 -11.11 -9.11
CA PRO A 66 -0.93 -12.39 -9.27
C PRO A 66 -0.05 -13.62 -9.09
N PRO A 67 1.14 -13.72 -9.68
CA PRO A 67 2.01 -14.88 -9.45
C PRO A 67 2.39 -15.07 -7.98
N LEU A 68 2.71 -13.99 -7.28
CA LEU A 68 3.11 -14.06 -5.88
C LEU A 68 1.91 -14.34 -4.97
N ALA A 69 0.75 -13.77 -5.28
CA ALA A 69 -0.48 -14.04 -4.53
C ALA A 69 -0.91 -15.51 -4.67
N HIS A 70 -0.84 -16.06 -5.89
CA HIS A 70 -1.17 -17.45 -6.14
C HIS A 70 -0.25 -18.38 -5.35
N LYS A 71 1.05 -18.10 -5.38
CA LYS A 71 2.04 -18.88 -4.64
C LYS A 71 1.78 -18.82 -3.13
N GLY A 72 1.46 -17.62 -2.63
CA GLY A 72 1.12 -17.45 -1.22
C GLY A 72 -0.12 -18.22 -0.80
N LEU A 73 -1.16 -18.20 -1.61
CA LEU A 73 -2.40 -18.93 -1.32
C LEU A 73 -2.20 -20.45 -1.36
N GLN A 74 -1.26 -20.94 -2.16
CA GLN A 74 -0.90 -22.34 -2.17
C GLN A 74 -0.20 -22.77 -0.87
N GLN A 75 0.55 -21.87 -0.25
CA GLN A 75 1.25 -22.12 1.02
C GLN A 75 0.34 -21.88 2.23
N GLU A 76 -0.61 -20.96 2.11
CA GLU A 76 -1.51 -20.58 3.20
C GLU A 76 -2.84 -20.13 2.60
N MET A 77 -3.84 -21.01 2.64
CA MET A 77 -5.15 -20.76 2.01
C MET A 77 -5.86 -19.54 2.64
N ASN A 78 -5.67 -19.33 3.92
CA ASN A 78 -6.33 -18.23 4.64
C ASN A 78 -5.62 -16.87 4.46
N LEU A 79 -4.60 -16.82 3.60
CA LEU A 79 -3.87 -15.59 3.33
C LEU A 79 -4.80 -14.47 2.81
N GLY A 80 -5.94 -14.84 2.24
CA GLY A 80 -6.96 -13.87 1.81
C GLY A 80 -7.41 -12.92 2.92
N LEU A 81 -7.24 -13.31 4.18
CA LEU A 81 -7.55 -12.43 5.32
C LEU A 81 -6.57 -11.25 5.42
N LEU A 82 -5.40 -11.36 4.80
CA LEU A 82 -4.35 -10.34 4.82
C LEU A 82 -4.11 -9.72 3.44
N LEU A 83 -4.88 -10.09 2.43
CA LEU A 83 -4.79 -9.57 1.08
C LEU A 83 -6.00 -8.66 0.80
N PRO A 84 -5.89 -7.73 -0.16
CA PRO A 84 -4.71 -7.39 -0.96
C PRO A 84 -3.67 -6.59 -0.17
N CYS A 85 -2.48 -6.39 -0.76
CA CYS A 85 -1.50 -5.48 -0.19
C CYS A 85 -1.97 -4.06 -0.38
N ASN A 86 -2.10 -3.29 0.70
CA ASN A 86 -2.58 -1.92 0.63
C ASN A 86 -1.43 -0.94 0.39
N ALA A 87 -1.69 0.00 -0.52
CA ALA A 87 -0.89 1.19 -0.71
C ALA A 87 -1.80 2.40 -0.50
N VAL A 88 -1.24 3.51 -0.05
CA VAL A 88 -2.03 4.69 0.31
C VAL A 88 -1.42 5.96 -0.26
N VAL A 89 -2.28 6.92 -0.57
CA VAL A 89 -1.90 8.31 -0.78
C VAL A 89 -2.84 9.16 0.05
N TYR A 90 -2.29 10.03 0.89
CA TYR A 90 -3.13 10.89 1.70
C TYR A 90 -2.48 12.26 1.91
N GLU A 91 -3.32 13.23 2.27
CA GLU A 91 -2.86 14.57 2.66
C GLU A 91 -2.86 14.68 4.18
N HIS A 92 -1.78 15.24 4.72
CA HIS A 92 -1.64 15.49 6.14
C HIS A 92 -0.83 16.75 6.35
N GLU A 93 -1.43 17.72 7.03
CA GLU A 93 -0.78 19.01 7.35
C GLU A 93 -0.14 19.68 6.13
N GLY A 94 -0.87 19.69 5.01
CA GLY A 94 -0.43 20.31 3.77
C GLY A 94 0.58 19.50 2.95
N GLN A 95 0.92 18.31 3.40
CA GLN A 95 1.84 17.42 2.68
C GLN A 95 1.09 16.26 2.07
N VAL A 96 1.62 15.74 0.95
CA VAL A 96 1.15 14.50 0.33
C VAL A 96 2.08 13.38 0.74
N VAL A 97 1.49 12.33 1.32
CA VAL A 97 2.22 11.14 1.78
C VAL A 97 1.84 9.96 0.92
N VAL A 98 2.83 9.19 0.49
CA VAL A 98 2.63 7.93 -0.23
C VAL A 98 3.20 6.81 0.62
N GLY A 99 2.58 5.64 0.56
CA GLY A 99 3.06 4.53 1.34
C GLY A 99 2.49 3.20 0.91
N ALA A 100 3.06 2.15 1.48
CA ALA A 100 2.59 0.79 1.26
C ALA A 100 2.79 -0.02 2.55
N VAL A 101 2.01 -1.08 2.70
CA VAL A 101 2.18 -2.02 3.81
C VAL A 101 3.58 -2.61 3.80
N ASP A 102 4.14 -2.84 4.97
CA ASP A 102 5.34 -3.66 5.10
C ASP A 102 4.91 -5.12 5.02
N ALA A 103 5.12 -5.74 3.87
CA ALA A 103 4.64 -7.10 3.63
C ALA A 103 5.33 -8.12 4.54
N ALA A 104 6.59 -7.90 4.88
CA ALA A 104 7.31 -8.80 5.78
C ALA A 104 6.68 -8.78 7.18
N ALA A 105 6.38 -7.59 7.71
CA ALA A 105 5.73 -7.45 9.00
C ALA A 105 4.30 -8.05 8.97
N MET A 106 3.52 -7.76 7.93
CA MET A 106 2.17 -8.27 7.80
C MET A 106 2.15 -9.79 7.69
N LEU A 107 2.98 -10.38 6.85
CA LEU A 107 2.99 -11.81 6.61
C LEU A 107 3.64 -12.61 7.74
N SER A 108 4.42 -11.94 8.62
CA SER A 108 4.97 -12.60 9.81
C SER A 108 3.86 -13.12 10.76
N ILE A 109 2.68 -12.50 10.71
CA ILE A 109 1.53 -12.92 11.51
C ILE A 109 1.10 -14.34 11.17
N VAL A 110 1.29 -14.77 9.92
CA VAL A 110 0.94 -16.13 9.48
C VAL A 110 1.76 -17.19 10.21
N GLY A 111 3.00 -16.86 10.57
CA GLY A 111 3.86 -17.79 11.31
C GLY A 111 4.37 -18.96 10.46
N ASN A 112 4.37 -18.84 9.14
CA ASN A 112 4.88 -19.86 8.22
C ASN A 112 6.23 -19.40 7.64
N PRO A 113 7.36 -19.99 8.10
CA PRO A 113 8.68 -19.60 7.61
C PRO A 113 8.88 -19.78 6.10
N ALA A 114 8.12 -20.67 5.46
CA ALA A 114 8.19 -20.89 4.01
C ALA A 114 7.76 -19.65 3.22
N MET A 115 7.01 -18.73 3.83
CA MET A 115 6.55 -17.51 3.19
C MET A 115 7.56 -16.36 3.25
N GLU A 116 8.61 -16.49 4.04
CA GLU A 116 9.57 -15.41 4.26
C GLU A 116 10.23 -14.89 2.98
N PRO A 117 10.74 -15.75 2.08
CA PRO A 117 11.34 -15.24 0.83
C PRO A 117 10.35 -14.46 -0.04
N MET A 118 9.10 -14.93 -0.12
CA MET A 118 8.04 -14.24 -0.87
C MET A 118 7.70 -12.89 -0.23
N ALA A 119 7.57 -12.87 1.09
CA ALA A 119 7.28 -11.64 1.83
C ALA A 119 8.36 -10.58 1.60
N ARG A 120 9.61 -11.00 1.55
CA ARG A 120 10.75 -10.12 1.30
C ARG A 120 10.72 -9.56 -0.13
N ASP A 121 10.43 -10.40 -1.11
CA ASP A 121 10.31 -9.99 -2.51
C ASP A 121 9.18 -8.99 -2.70
N VAL A 122 8.00 -9.29 -2.15
CA VAL A 122 6.85 -8.37 -2.20
C VAL A 122 7.22 -7.03 -1.54
N ASN A 123 7.87 -7.08 -0.40
CA ASN A 123 8.23 -5.88 0.35
C ASN A 123 9.19 -4.98 -0.44
N GLU A 124 10.21 -5.55 -1.06
CA GLU A 124 11.16 -4.80 -1.89
C GLU A 124 10.47 -4.14 -3.08
N ARG A 125 9.54 -4.86 -3.72
CA ARG A 125 8.78 -4.33 -4.86
C ARG A 125 7.89 -3.17 -4.45
N LEU A 126 7.19 -3.30 -3.32
CA LEU A 126 6.33 -2.24 -2.80
C LEU A 126 7.14 -0.98 -2.45
N ARG A 127 8.30 -1.16 -1.83
CA ARG A 127 9.19 -0.04 -1.51
C ARG A 127 9.68 0.69 -2.75
N ARG A 128 10.05 -0.04 -3.80
CA ARG A 128 10.45 0.59 -5.07
C ARG A 128 9.31 1.39 -5.68
N ALA A 129 8.07 0.87 -5.60
CA ALA A 129 6.91 1.58 -6.11
C ALA A 129 6.69 2.89 -5.36
N VAL A 130 6.79 2.88 -4.02
CA VAL A 130 6.67 4.09 -3.21
C VAL A 130 7.80 5.06 -3.52
N ASP A 131 9.04 4.57 -3.60
CA ASP A 131 10.21 5.42 -3.89
C ASP A 131 10.13 6.08 -5.26
N SER A 132 9.44 5.47 -6.22
CA SER A 132 9.27 6.05 -7.56
C SER A 132 8.43 7.33 -7.55
N VAL A 133 7.68 7.58 -6.50
CA VAL A 133 6.82 8.76 -6.36
C VAL A 133 7.52 9.89 -5.60
N ALA A 134 8.34 9.53 -4.64
CA ALA A 134 8.98 10.48 -3.73
C ALA A 134 10.11 11.29 -4.39
#